data_a1ee377ce99f4522f54b9fe47cb412ac
#
_entry.id   a1ee377ce99f4522f54b9fe47cb412ac
#
_cell.length_a   1.000
_cell.length_b   1.000
_cell.length_c   1.000
_cell.angle_alpha   90.00
_cell.angle_beta   90.00
_cell.angle_gamma   90.00
#
_symmetry.space_group_name_H-M   'P 1'
#
loop_
_entity.id
_entity.type
_entity.pdbx_description
1 polymer ?
#
loop_
_entity_poly.entity_id
_entity_poly.type
_entity_poly.pdbx_seq_one_letter_code
_entity_poly.pdbx_strand_id
1 'polypeptide(L)'
;MKATSFPHSLTGRTYQKFKKLFLAKPGAEETFPFGPGVAVYKVKGKMFATLAQDEGIWSANLKCDPIWAQSLRKKYPSIQPGYHMNKRHWNTVVLDGSLPPSLIRKMVELSYVLVSP
;
A
#
# COMPACT_ATOMS: atom_id res chain seq x y z
N MET A 1 9.02 -0.53 -28.51
CA MET A 1 9.22 -0.50 -28.05
C MET A 1 8.95 -0.55 -27.26
N LYS A 2 8.75 -0.74 -26.68
CA LYS A 2 8.66 -0.67 -25.91
C LYS A 2 9.08 -0.74 -24.94
N ALA A 3 9.17 -1.41 -25.51
CA ALA A 3 10.03 -1.71 -24.50
C ALA A 3 10.46 -0.81 -23.52
N THR A 4 10.31 0.12 -23.77
CA THR A 4 10.62 1.14 -22.85
C THR A 4 9.71 1.16 -21.67
N SER A 5 8.67 0.42 -21.74
CA SER A 5 7.77 0.40 -20.62
C SER A 5 8.36 -0.48 -19.53
N PHE A 6 8.49 0.06 -18.38
CA PHE A 6 8.89 -0.68 -17.20
C PHE A 6 7.63 -1.27 -16.59
N PRO A 7 7.55 -2.60 -16.43
CA PRO A 7 6.35 -3.22 -15.89
C PRO A 7 5.99 -2.71 -14.49
N HIS A 8 6.96 -2.11 -13.80
CA HIS A 8 6.76 -1.63 -12.44
C HIS A 8 6.78 -0.11 -12.34
N SER A 9 6.54 0.59 -13.47
CA SER A 9 6.61 2.05 -13.44
C SER A 9 5.47 2.63 -12.60
N LEU A 10 5.78 3.72 -11.90
CA LEU A 10 4.83 4.42 -11.05
C LEU A 10 4.29 5.63 -11.80
N THR A 11 3.30 5.38 -12.64
CA THR A 11 2.66 6.42 -13.44
C THR A 11 1.17 6.14 -13.50
N GLY A 12 0.43 7.14 -13.99
CA GLY A 12 -0.98 6.95 -14.29
C GLY A 12 -1.92 7.31 -13.16
N ARG A 13 -3.19 7.11 -13.44
CA ARG A 13 -4.27 7.59 -12.60
C ARG A 13 -4.35 6.86 -11.26
N THR A 14 -4.15 5.56 -11.26
CA THR A 14 -4.19 4.77 -10.03
C THR A 14 -3.07 5.18 -9.09
N TYR A 15 -1.86 5.36 -9.63
CA TYR A 15 -0.74 5.82 -8.82
C TYR A 15 -1.06 7.17 -8.18
N GLN A 16 -1.52 8.14 -8.99
CA GLN A 16 -1.81 9.48 -8.48
C GLN A 16 -2.89 9.46 -7.39
N LYS A 17 -3.91 8.64 -7.58
CA LYS A 17 -5.00 8.52 -6.61
C LYS A 17 -4.51 8.05 -5.25
N PHE A 18 -3.73 6.97 -5.22
CA PHE A 18 -3.27 6.41 -3.95
C PHE A 18 -2.11 7.21 -3.36
N LYS A 19 -1.24 7.76 -4.19
CA LYS A 19 -0.21 8.70 -3.73
C LYS A 19 -0.86 9.85 -2.96
N LYS A 20 -1.90 10.44 -3.53
CA LYS A 20 -2.62 11.54 -2.89
C LYS A 20 -3.21 11.11 -1.55
N LEU A 21 -3.81 9.91 -1.50
CA LEU A 21 -4.39 9.38 -0.28
C LEU A 21 -3.35 9.21 0.82
N PHE A 22 -2.19 8.63 0.49
CA PHE A 22 -1.15 8.40 1.48
C PHE A 22 -0.49 9.70 1.93
N LEU A 23 -0.22 10.61 0.99
CA LEU A 23 0.44 11.88 1.32
C LEU A 23 -0.49 12.86 2.02
N ALA A 24 -1.79 12.59 2.05
CA ALA A 24 -2.72 13.40 2.83
C ALA A 24 -2.52 13.23 4.34
N LYS A 25 -1.84 12.17 4.77
CA LYS A 25 -1.56 11.97 6.18
C LYS A 25 -0.49 12.95 6.65
N PRO A 26 -0.67 13.60 7.83
CA PRO A 26 0.28 14.59 8.31
C PRO A 26 1.71 14.05 8.43
N GLY A 27 2.66 14.77 7.85
CA GLY A 27 4.07 14.40 7.92
C GLY A 27 4.48 13.25 7.00
N ALA A 28 3.58 12.76 6.17
CA ALA A 28 3.90 11.66 5.27
C ALA A 28 4.82 12.12 4.15
N GLU A 29 5.79 11.28 3.81
CA GLU A 29 6.74 11.52 2.73
C GLU A 29 6.82 10.32 1.81
N GLU A 30 6.96 10.57 0.52
CA GLU A 30 7.17 9.51 -0.46
C GLU A 30 8.64 9.30 -0.68
N THR A 31 9.11 8.07 -0.58
CA THR A 31 10.52 7.70 -0.74
C THR A 31 10.62 6.47 -1.64
N PHE A 32 11.83 6.17 -2.10
CA PHE A 32 12.06 5.04 -3.01
C PHE A 32 13.28 4.23 -2.58
N PRO A 33 13.31 3.69 -1.35
CA PRO A 33 14.50 2.98 -0.87
C PRO A 33 14.76 1.66 -1.57
N PHE A 34 13.75 1.13 -2.26
CA PHE A 34 13.87 -0.16 -2.97
C PHE A 34 13.95 0.05 -4.48
N GLY A 35 14.20 1.28 -4.94
CA GLY A 35 14.27 1.58 -6.36
C GLY A 35 13.00 2.25 -6.88
N PRO A 36 13.02 2.70 -8.14
CA PRO A 36 11.95 3.55 -8.68
C PRO A 36 10.62 2.84 -8.90
N GLY A 37 10.59 1.52 -8.77
CA GLY A 37 9.37 0.75 -8.99
C GLY A 37 8.49 0.59 -7.77
N VAL A 38 8.95 1.00 -6.58
CA VAL A 38 8.17 0.86 -5.35
C VAL A 38 8.21 2.16 -4.58
N ALA A 39 7.05 2.81 -4.45
CA ALA A 39 6.94 3.99 -3.61
C ALA A 39 6.70 3.55 -2.17
N VAL A 40 7.43 4.14 -1.24
CA VAL A 40 7.32 3.85 0.19
C VAL A 40 6.97 5.13 0.90
N TYR A 41 5.87 5.09 1.66
CA TYR A 41 5.37 6.26 2.37
C TYR A 41 5.72 6.13 3.85
N LYS A 42 6.41 7.13 4.35
CA LYS A 42 6.93 7.13 5.73
C LYS A 42 6.41 8.33 6.49
N VAL A 43 6.30 8.16 7.79
CA VAL A 43 6.10 9.26 8.72
C VAL A 43 7.12 9.09 9.84
N LYS A 44 7.88 10.16 10.14
CA LYS A 44 8.94 10.13 11.14
C LYS A 44 9.93 8.99 10.89
N GLY A 45 10.24 8.75 9.62
CA GLY A 45 11.18 7.70 9.22
C GLY A 45 10.63 6.28 9.25
N LYS A 46 9.38 6.08 9.60
CA LYS A 46 8.77 4.76 9.69
C LYS A 46 7.80 4.54 8.55
N MET A 47 7.92 3.40 7.89
CA MET A 47 7.07 3.03 6.76
C MET A 47 5.65 2.69 7.24
N PHE A 48 4.64 3.28 6.59
CA PHE A 48 3.26 2.88 6.86
C PHE A 48 2.52 2.40 5.61
N ALA A 49 3.06 2.63 4.42
CA ALA A 49 2.43 2.16 3.19
C ALA A 49 3.48 1.97 2.11
N THR A 50 3.23 1.02 1.23
CA THR A 50 3.96 0.91 -0.03
C THR A 50 2.95 0.93 -1.17
N LEU A 51 3.41 1.26 -2.37
CA LEU A 51 2.57 1.28 -3.55
C LEU A 51 3.41 0.85 -4.74
N ALA A 52 2.95 -0.18 -5.44
CA ALA A 52 3.64 -0.70 -6.60
C ALA A 52 2.65 -1.35 -7.54
N GLN A 53 3.06 -1.55 -8.78
CA GLN A 53 2.24 -2.30 -9.72
C GLN A 53 3.10 -3.38 -10.37
N ASP A 54 2.44 -4.45 -10.78
CA ASP A 54 3.04 -5.53 -11.53
C ASP A 54 2.09 -5.87 -12.67
N GLU A 55 2.54 -5.60 -13.89
CA GLU A 55 1.74 -5.81 -15.09
C GLU A 55 0.36 -5.15 -14.99
N GLY A 56 0.34 -3.93 -14.49
CA GLY A 56 -0.89 -3.16 -14.36
C GLY A 56 -1.73 -3.47 -13.14
N ILE A 57 -1.33 -4.45 -12.34
CA ILE A 57 -2.03 -4.77 -11.10
C ILE A 57 -1.38 -4.04 -9.94
N TRP A 58 -2.09 -3.09 -9.38
CA TRP A 58 -1.60 -2.26 -8.29
C TRP A 58 -1.85 -2.92 -6.95
N SER A 59 -0.90 -2.76 -6.03
CA SER A 59 -1.05 -3.24 -4.67
C SER A 59 -0.36 -2.28 -3.70
N ALA A 60 -0.83 -2.31 -2.46
CA ALA A 60 -0.25 -1.56 -1.37
C ALA A 60 -0.01 -2.51 -0.20
N ASN A 61 1.11 -2.33 0.49
CA ASN A 61 1.32 -2.99 1.78
C ASN A 61 0.94 -2.01 2.88
N LEU A 62 0.12 -2.45 3.80
CA LEU A 62 -0.36 -1.63 4.92
C LEU A 62 -0.18 -2.39 6.22
N LYS A 63 0.32 -1.70 7.24
CA LYS A 63 0.48 -2.31 8.56
C LYS A 63 -0.88 -2.46 9.22
N CYS A 64 -1.05 -3.54 9.98
CA CYS A 64 -2.35 -3.86 10.53
C CYS A 64 -2.21 -4.60 11.85
N ASP A 65 -3.16 -4.39 12.76
CA ASP A 65 -3.30 -5.22 13.94
C ASP A 65 -3.45 -6.68 13.50
N PRO A 66 -2.73 -7.64 14.13
CA PRO A 66 -2.74 -9.03 13.67
C PRO A 66 -4.12 -9.69 13.65
N ILE A 67 -4.97 -9.39 14.62
CA ILE A 67 -6.30 -10.00 14.68
C ILE A 67 -7.15 -9.49 13.53
N TRP A 68 -7.16 -8.16 13.31
CA TRP A 68 -7.92 -7.57 12.22
C TRP A 68 -7.35 -7.99 10.87
N ALA A 69 -6.02 -8.12 10.77
CA ALA A 69 -5.38 -8.57 9.55
C ALA A 69 -5.92 -9.93 9.11
N GLN A 70 -6.01 -10.88 10.04
CA GLN A 70 -6.54 -12.21 9.74
C GLN A 70 -8.01 -12.17 9.34
N SER A 71 -8.81 -11.38 10.04
CA SER A 71 -10.24 -11.22 9.71
C SER A 71 -10.42 -10.67 8.31
N LEU A 72 -9.64 -9.68 7.92
CA LEU A 72 -9.71 -9.08 6.59
C LEU A 72 -9.32 -10.08 5.50
N ARG A 73 -8.28 -10.86 5.75
CA ARG A 73 -7.83 -11.88 4.78
C ARG A 73 -8.88 -12.94 4.53
N LYS A 74 -9.61 -13.32 5.58
CA LYS A 74 -10.69 -14.31 5.44
C LYS A 74 -11.86 -13.76 4.65
N LYS A 75 -12.15 -12.48 4.82
CA LYS A 75 -13.34 -11.87 4.22
C LYS A 75 -13.10 -11.40 2.80
N TYR A 76 -11.91 -10.92 2.48
CA TYR A 76 -11.63 -10.28 1.19
C TYR A 76 -10.47 -10.97 0.48
N PRO A 77 -10.72 -11.64 -0.68
CA PRO A 77 -9.63 -12.29 -1.43
C PRO A 77 -8.52 -11.34 -1.86
N SER A 78 -8.83 -10.06 -2.07
CA SER A 78 -7.82 -9.08 -2.48
C SER A 78 -6.97 -8.58 -1.32
N ILE A 79 -7.22 -9.05 -0.09
CA ILE A 79 -6.37 -8.75 1.06
C ILE A 79 -5.62 -10.04 1.43
N GLN A 80 -4.29 -9.98 1.34
CA GLN A 80 -3.42 -11.13 1.47
C GLN A 80 -2.33 -10.87 2.51
N PRO A 81 -1.64 -11.92 3.01
CA PRO A 81 -0.48 -11.70 3.89
C PRO A 81 0.55 -10.84 3.18
N GLY A 82 1.23 -9.99 3.94
CA GLY A 82 2.18 -9.03 3.36
C GLY A 82 3.28 -9.69 2.55
N TYR A 83 3.34 -9.38 1.26
CA TYR A 83 4.35 -9.89 0.36
C TYR A 83 5.69 -9.24 0.67
N HIS A 84 6.70 -10.05 0.92
CA HIS A 84 8.03 -9.59 1.34
C HIS A 84 8.01 -8.77 2.65
N MET A 85 6.97 -8.95 3.46
CA MET A 85 6.80 -8.22 4.71
C MET A 85 6.56 -9.21 5.85
N ASN A 86 6.63 -8.71 7.09
CA ASN A 86 6.19 -9.50 8.23
C ASN A 86 4.70 -9.76 8.10
N LYS A 87 4.33 -11.02 7.92
CA LYS A 87 2.96 -11.38 7.57
C LYS A 87 1.98 -11.29 8.75
N ARG A 88 2.48 -11.20 9.96
CA ARG A 88 1.65 -11.01 11.13
C ARG A 88 1.14 -9.57 11.22
N HIS A 89 1.97 -8.61 10.82
CA HIS A 89 1.69 -7.18 11.00
C HIS A 89 1.41 -6.43 9.71
N TRP A 90 1.48 -7.09 8.56
CA TRP A 90 1.31 -6.44 7.27
C TRP A 90 0.37 -7.20 6.36
N ASN A 91 -0.49 -6.48 5.68
CA ASN A 91 -1.31 -7.02 4.60
C ASN A 91 -0.91 -6.42 3.28
N THR A 92 -0.96 -7.23 2.23
CA THR A 92 -0.90 -6.76 0.86
C THR A 92 -2.32 -6.60 0.37
N VAL A 93 -2.66 -5.41 -0.08
CA VAL A 93 -4.00 -5.06 -0.54
C VAL A 93 -3.94 -4.87 -2.04
N VAL A 94 -4.63 -5.73 -2.79
CA VAL A 94 -4.71 -5.61 -4.24
C VAL A 94 -5.75 -4.54 -4.57
N LEU A 95 -5.32 -3.53 -5.31
CA LEU A 95 -6.15 -2.34 -5.58
C LEU A 95 -6.85 -2.51 -6.93
N ASP A 96 -7.72 -3.51 -7.01
CA ASP A 96 -8.41 -3.89 -8.25
C ASP A 96 -9.86 -3.40 -8.30
N GLY A 97 -10.26 -2.57 -7.36
CA GLY A 97 -11.61 -2.05 -7.31
C GLY A 97 -12.60 -2.92 -6.56
N SER A 98 -12.16 -4.08 -6.07
CA SER A 98 -13.07 -5.01 -5.38
C SER A 98 -13.37 -4.59 -3.94
N LEU A 99 -12.56 -3.72 -3.35
CA LEU A 99 -12.73 -3.31 -1.96
C LEU A 99 -13.49 -1.99 -1.86
N PRO A 100 -14.36 -1.85 -0.85
CA PRO A 100 -15.01 -0.56 -0.62
C PRO A 100 -13.97 0.52 -0.35
N PRO A 101 -14.09 1.71 -0.96
CA PRO A 101 -13.14 2.80 -0.70
C PRO A 101 -13.06 3.19 0.78
N SER A 102 -14.17 3.11 1.50
CA SER A 102 -14.16 3.42 2.93
C SER A 102 -13.30 2.44 3.73
N LEU A 103 -13.26 1.18 3.32
CA LEU A 103 -12.43 0.18 3.97
C LEU A 103 -10.95 0.48 3.71
N ILE A 104 -10.61 0.83 2.47
CA ILE A 104 -9.23 1.19 2.14
C ILE A 104 -8.77 2.37 2.99
N ARG A 105 -9.61 3.41 3.09
CA ARG A 105 -9.27 4.58 3.92
C ARG A 105 -9.06 4.19 5.38
N LYS A 106 -9.91 3.30 5.91
CA LYS A 106 -9.78 2.85 7.28
C LYS A 106 -8.48 2.07 7.49
N MET A 107 -8.10 1.21 6.55
CA MET A 107 -6.85 0.47 6.62
C MET A 107 -5.63 1.39 6.57
N VAL A 108 -5.68 2.42 5.74
CA VAL A 108 -4.61 3.42 5.65
C VAL A 108 -4.48 4.19 6.95
N GLU A 109 -5.62 4.61 7.51
CA GLU A 109 -5.63 5.35 8.77
C GLU A 109 -5.02 4.51 9.90
N LEU A 110 -5.42 3.24 10.02
CA LEU A 110 -4.87 2.38 11.06
C LEU A 110 -3.37 2.18 10.88
N SER A 111 -2.92 1.94 9.64
CA SER A 111 -1.50 1.75 9.38
C SER A 111 -0.70 2.97 9.80
N TYR A 112 -1.19 4.16 9.47
CA TYR A 112 -0.55 5.40 9.84
C TYR A 112 -0.47 5.56 11.37
N VAL A 113 -1.58 5.31 12.05
CA VAL A 113 -1.65 5.45 13.51
C VAL A 113 -0.70 4.47 14.21
N LEU A 114 -0.59 3.25 13.67
CA LEU A 114 0.30 2.24 14.27
C LEU A 114 1.77 2.63 14.25
N VAL A 115 2.20 3.44 13.29
CA VAL A 115 3.59 3.85 13.19
C VAL A 115 3.83 5.30 13.64
N SER A 116 2.77 6.04 13.87
CA SER A 116 2.83 7.47 14.24
C SER A 116 1.97 7.73 15.47
N PRO A 117 2.24 7.06 16.60
CA PRO A 117 1.46 7.27 17.81
C PRO A 117 1.64 8.67 18.39
#